data_aaf6085192b4b43476f00364de907695
#
_entry.id   aaf6085192b4b43476f00364de907695
#
_cell.length_a   1.000
_cell.length_b   1.000
_cell.length_c   1.000
_cell.angle_alpha   90.00
_cell.angle_beta   90.00
_cell.angle_gamma   90.00
#
_symmetry.space_group_name_H-M   'P 1'
#
loop_
_entity.id
_entity.type
_entity.pdbx_description
1 polymer ?
#
loop_
_entity_poly.entity_id
_entity_poly.type
_entity_poly.pdbx_seq_one_letter_code
_entity_poly.pdbx_strand_id
1 'polypeptide(L)'
;MEKRNPIILIHGLWNTSSIFSSITSKLDDIGIEYFAPTLNHSYGMTSIIDLTNTLNELILEKYGLEQELDVLGFSMGGIIGRHWIQKFNGYKRTRRFISIAVSYTHLTLPTIAEV
;
A
#
# COMPACT_ATOMS: atom_id res chain seq x y z
N MET A 1 22.00 6.42 13.63
CA MET A 1 20.60 6.68 13.36
C MET A 1 19.96 5.45 12.75
N GLU A 2 18.90 4.97 13.35
CA GLU A 2 18.20 3.81 12.81
C GLU A 2 17.56 4.14 11.47
N LYS A 3 17.78 3.25 10.53
CA LYS A 3 17.14 3.37 9.23
C LYS A 3 15.70 2.86 9.32
N ARG A 4 14.75 3.69 8.95
CA ARG A 4 13.36 3.28 8.93
C ARG A 4 13.05 2.44 7.71
N ASN A 5 12.06 1.56 7.85
CA ASN A 5 11.63 0.73 6.74
C ASN A 5 10.93 1.58 5.68
N PRO A 6 11.16 1.27 4.40
CA PRO A 6 10.37 1.90 3.35
C PRO A 6 8.89 1.60 3.51
N ILE A 7 8.04 2.54 3.12
CA ILE A 7 6.60 2.39 3.19
C ILE A 7 6.04 2.17 1.79
N ILE A 8 5.30 1.09 1.61
CA ILE A 8 4.58 0.81 0.37
C ILE A 8 3.20 1.42 0.50
N LEU A 9 2.85 2.33 -0.41
CA LEU A 9 1.56 3.02 -0.41
C LEU A 9 0.70 2.48 -1.54
N ILE A 10 -0.44 1.88 -1.21
CA ILE A 10 -1.30 1.22 -2.19
C ILE A 10 -2.62 1.97 -2.29
N HIS A 11 -2.89 2.56 -3.46
CA HIS A 11 -4.12 3.31 -3.69
C HIS A 11 -5.32 2.39 -3.94
N GLY A 12 -6.52 2.95 -3.85
CA GLY A 12 -7.75 2.22 -4.07
C GLY A 12 -8.24 2.29 -5.51
N LEU A 13 -9.44 1.74 -5.71
CA LEU A 13 -10.14 1.79 -6.98
C LEU A 13 -10.48 3.25 -7.30
N TRP A 14 -10.45 3.61 -8.56
CA TRP A 14 -10.81 4.94 -9.07
C TRP A 14 -9.84 6.06 -8.66
N ASN A 15 -8.71 5.72 -8.04
CA ASN A 15 -7.67 6.71 -7.78
C ASN A 15 -6.30 6.16 -8.17
N THR A 16 -5.29 6.99 -8.04
CA THR A 16 -3.92 6.66 -8.38
C THR A 16 -3.03 7.00 -7.21
N SER A 17 -1.74 6.78 -7.36
CA SER A 17 -0.78 7.10 -6.31
C SER A 17 -0.81 8.58 -5.91
N SER A 18 -1.37 9.46 -6.76
CA SER A 18 -1.45 10.89 -6.45
C SER A 18 -2.31 11.19 -5.21
N ILE A 19 -3.20 10.25 -4.81
CA ILE A 19 -4.00 10.42 -3.59
C ILE A 19 -3.11 10.53 -2.35
N PHE A 20 -1.88 10.04 -2.44
CA PHE A 20 -0.96 10.07 -1.31
C PHE A 20 -0.08 11.32 -1.26
N SER A 21 -0.33 12.32 -2.11
CA SER A 21 0.56 13.48 -2.22
C SER A 21 0.84 14.19 -0.89
N SER A 22 -0.17 14.33 -0.03
CA SER A 22 0.03 14.94 1.29
C SER A 22 0.92 14.08 2.19
N ILE A 23 0.72 12.77 2.14
CA ILE A 23 1.50 11.83 2.94
C ILE A 23 2.94 11.78 2.44
N THR A 24 3.14 11.68 1.13
CA THR A 24 4.48 11.60 0.56
C THR A 24 5.26 12.89 0.79
N SER A 25 4.59 14.04 0.75
CA SER A 25 5.24 15.30 1.07
C SER A 25 5.79 15.30 2.49
N LYS A 26 5.02 14.78 3.45
CA LYS A 26 5.47 14.68 4.83
C LYS A 26 6.58 13.67 5.01
N LEU A 27 6.51 12.55 4.30
CA LEU A 27 7.55 11.53 4.35
C LEU A 27 8.86 12.07 3.79
N ASP A 28 8.79 12.86 2.72
CA ASP A 28 9.95 13.52 2.16
C ASP A 28 10.59 14.46 3.20
N ASP A 29 9.76 15.24 3.90
CA ASP A 29 10.24 16.18 4.91
C ASP A 29 11.00 15.51 6.03
N ILE A 30 10.57 14.32 6.44
CA ILE A 30 11.19 13.60 7.55
C ILE A 30 12.17 12.52 7.09
N GLY A 31 12.39 12.40 5.78
CA GLY A 31 13.41 11.52 5.23
C GLY A 31 13.07 10.04 5.25
N ILE A 32 11.79 9.69 5.18
CA ILE A 32 11.36 8.28 5.13
C ILE A 32 11.13 7.89 3.67
N GLU A 33 11.77 6.82 3.25
CA GLU A 33 11.60 6.28 1.90
C GLU A 33 10.21 5.67 1.73
N TYR A 34 9.61 5.87 0.57
CA TYR A 34 8.31 5.29 0.25
C TYR A 34 8.28 4.86 -1.22
N PHE A 35 7.34 3.98 -1.53
CA PHE A 35 7.09 3.54 -2.89
C PHE A 35 5.58 3.52 -3.09
N ALA A 36 5.09 4.36 -3.98
CA ALA A 36 3.67 4.53 -4.24
C ALA A 36 3.39 4.21 -5.72
N PRO A 37 3.38 2.91 -6.09
CA PRO A 37 3.13 2.55 -7.48
C PRO A 37 1.68 2.83 -7.87
N THR A 38 1.46 3.19 -9.13
CA THR A 38 0.11 3.31 -9.68
C THR A 38 -0.27 1.96 -10.28
N LEU A 39 -1.34 1.37 -9.75
CA LEU A 39 -1.86 0.10 -10.23
C LEU A 39 -3.03 0.37 -11.17
N ASN A 40 -3.02 -0.29 -12.31
CA ASN A 40 -4.07 -0.09 -13.31
C ASN A 40 -5.26 -1.00 -13.03
N HIS A 41 -6.33 -0.42 -12.53
CA HIS A 41 -7.56 -1.14 -12.20
C HIS A 41 -8.45 -1.40 -13.42
N SER A 42 -8.15 -0.81 -14.57
CA SER A 42 -8.95 -0.94 -15.80
C SER A 42 -10.44 -0.69 -15.53
N TYR A 43 -10.76 0.40 -14.83
CA TYR A 43 -12.12 0.77 -14.45
C TYR A 43 -12.83 -0.33 -13.64
N GLY A 44 -12.08 -1.03 -12.81
CA GLY A 44 -12.63 -2.08 -11.95
C GLY A 44 -12.68 -3.45 -12.59
N MET A 45 -12.19 -3.59 -13.82
CA MET A 45 -12.19 -4.87 -14.53
C MET A 45 -11.04 -5.78 -14.12
N THR A 46 -9.99 -5.22 -13.52
CA THR A 46 -8.84 -6.01 -13.08
C THR A 46 -9.11 -6.60 -11.70
N SER A 47 -8.88 -7.90 -11.55
CA SER A 47 -9.11 -8.57 -10.28
C SER A 47 -8.09 -8.16 -9.22
N ILE A 48 -8.46 -8.36 -7.95
CA ILE A 48 -7.56 -8.12 -6.83
C ILE A 48 -6.33 -9.04 -6.92
N ILE A 49 -6.53 -10.27 -7.39
CA ILE A 49 -5.42 -11.22 -7.56
C ILE A 49 -4.41 -10.67 -8.57
N ASP A 50 -4.89 -10.19 -9.71
CA ASP A 50 -4.02 -9.65 -10.74
C ASP A 50 -3.29 -8.39 -10.27
N LEU A 51 -4.01 -7.50 -9.57
CA LEU A 51 -3.41 -6.30 -9.02
C LEU A 51 -2.34 -6.63 -7.97
N THR A 52 -2.59 -7.66 -7.17
CA THR A 52 -1.62 -8.09 -6.17
C THR A 52 -0.39 -8.70 -6.82
N ASN A 53 -0.58 -9.47 -7.89
CA ASN A 53 0.55 -10.01 -8.66
C ASN A 53 1.42 -8.87 -9.22
N THR A 54 0.79 -7.86 -9.78
CA THR A 54 1.51 -6.70 -10.30
C THR A 54 2.26 -5.98 -9.19
N LEU A 55 1.61 -5.77 -8.06
CA LEU A 55 2.24 -5.13 -6.90
C LEU A 55 3.46 -5.94 -6.44
N ASN A 56 3.32 -7.26 -6.38
CA ASN A 56 4.42 -8.11 -5.96
C ASN A 56 5.62 -7.98 -6.88
N GLU A 57 5.38 -7.98 -8.20
CA GLU A 57 6.46 -7.80 -9.17
C GLU A 57 7.18 -6.46 -8.97
N LEU A 58 6.42 -5.40 -8.73
CA LEU A 58 6.99 -4.07 -8.52
C LEU A 58 7.81 -4.01 -7.24
N ILE A 59 7.32 -4.62 -6.17
CA ILE A 59 8.04 -4.68 -4.90
C ILE A 59 9.33 -5.48 -5.04
N LEU A 60 9.25 -6.64 -5.70
CA LEU A 60 10.43 -7.47 -5.92
C LEU A 60 11.49 -6.74 -6.75
N GLU A 61 11.06 -6.05 -7.78
CA GLU A 61 11.97 -5.30 -8.64
C GLU A 61 12.70 -4.20 -7.87
N LYS A 62 11.98 -3.50 -6.98
CA LYS A 62 12.57 -2.37 -6.27
C LYS A 62 13.31 -2.78 -5.01
N TYR A 63 12.80 -3.74 -4.26
CA TYR A 63 13.32 -4.07 -2.93
C TYR A 63 13.82 -5.50 -2.77
N GLY A 64 13.59 -6.36 -3.75
CA GLY A 64 13.96 -7.76 -3.63
C GLY A 64 13.04 -8.52 -2.68
N LEU A 65 13.55 -9.63 -2.16
CA LEU A 65 12.75 -10.56 -1.36
C LEU A 65 12.82 -10.33 0.15
N GLU A 66 13.87 -9.69 0.63
CA GLU A 66 14.18 -9.69 2.06
C GLU A 66 14.03 -8.33 2.75
N GLN A 67 13.97 -7.23 2.01
CA GLN A 67 13.87 -5.92 2.61
C GLN A 67 12.61 -5.82 3.46
N GLU A 68 12.78 -5.43 4.73
CA GLU A 68 11.64 -5.18 5.61
C GLU A 68 10.89 -3.94 5.16
N LEU A 69 9.57 -4.00 5.21
CA LEU A 69 8.68 -2.97 4.68
C LEU A 69 7.56 -2.66 5.65
N ASP A 70 7.04 -1.44 5.54
CA ASP A 70 5.75 -1.08 6.10
C ASP A 70 4.78 -0.92 4.94
N VAL A 71 3.51 -1.22 5.16
CA VAL A 71 2.49 -1.17 4.10
C VAL A 71 1.32 -0.32 4.56
N LEU A 72 0.90 0.60 3.72
CA LEU A 72 -0.30 1.40 3.96
C LEU A 72 -1.20 1.27 2.74
N GLY A 73 -2.42 0.79 2.94
CA GLY A 73 -3.39 0.65 1.86
C GLY A 73 -4.60 1.54 2.10
N PHE A 74 -5.02 2.24 1.05
CA PHE A 74 -6.18 3.12 1.09
C PHE A 74 -7.36 2.48 0.38
N SER A 75 -8.46 2.30 1.10
CA SER A 75 -9.68 1.69 0.57
C SER A 75 -9.38 0.28 0.03
N MET A 76 -9.64 0.00 -1.24
CA MET A 76 -9.33 -1.29 -1.84
C MET A 76 -7.82 -1.61 -1.79
N GLY A 77 -6.97 -0.58 -1.71
CA GLY A 77 -5.54 -0.79 -1.51
C GLY A 77 -5.23 -1.55 -0.23
N GLY A 78 -6.06 -1.40 0.79
CA GLY A 78 -5.92 -2.18 2.02
C GLY A 78 -6.19 -3.67 1.80
N ILE A 79 -7.15 -3.99 0.94
CA ILE A 79 -7.45 -5.39 0.59
C ILE A 79 -6.29 -5.98 -0.22
N ILE A 80 -5.79 -5.22 -1.18
CA ILE A 80 -4.64 -5.64 -2.00
C ILE A 80 -3.42 -5.87 -1.11
N GLY A 81 -3.14 -4.96 -0.19
CA GLY A 81 -2.01 -5.08 0.72
C GLY A 81 -2.12 -6.31 1.61
N ARG A 82 -3.31 -6.56 2.16
CA ARG A 82 -3.55 -7.73 2.99
C ARG A 82 -3.34 -9.01 2.18
N HIS A 83 -3.85 -9.04 0.96
CA HIS A 83 -3.69 -10.21 0.09
C HIS A 83 -2.21 -10.45 -0.21
N TRP A 84 -1.45 -9.38 -0.49
CA TRP A 84 -0.02 -9.48 -0.72
C TRP A 84 0.70 -10.06 0.50
N ILE A 85 0.38 -9.55 1.70
CA ILE A 85 0.99 -10.03 2.94
C ILE A 85 0.71 -11.51 3.15
N GLN A 86 -0.52 -11.95 2.90
CA GLN A 86 -0.94 -13.32 3.17
C GLN A 86 -0.47 -14.32 2.10
N LYS A 87 -0.48 -13.93 0.84
CA LYS A 87 -0.27 -14.87 -0.27
C LYS A 87 1.12 -14.83 -0.89
N PHE A 88 1.85 -13.76 -0.69
CA PHE A 88 3.17 -13.57 -1.30
C PHE A 88 4.29 -13.53 -0.25
N ASN A 89 4.05 -14.16 0.89
CA ASN A 89 5.02 -14.22 1.99
C ASN A 89 5.39 -12.82 2.53
N GLY A 90 4.55 -11.83 2.26
CA GLY A 90 4.77 -10.47 2.75
C GLY A 90 4.81 -10.41 4.28
N TYR A 91 4.11 -11.34 4.95
CA TYR A 91 4.09 -11.39 6.40
C TYR A 91 5.49 -11.62 7.00
N LYS A 92 6.41 -12.19 6.24
CA LYS A 92 7.77 -12.44 6.72
C LYS A 92 8.59 -11.16 6.87
N ARG A 93 8.23 -10.11 6.13
CA ARG A 93 9.00 -8.88 6.10
C ARG A 93 8.18 -7.60 6.26
N THR A 94 6.87 -7.70 6.45
CA THR A 94 6.03 -6.56 6.75
C THR A 94 6.03 -6.32 8.25
N ARG A 95 6.51 -5.16 8.67
CA ARG A 95 6.55 -4.82 10.09
C ARG A 95 5.28 -4.16 10.56
N ARG A 96 4.68 -3.31 9.72
CA ARG A 96 3.42 -2.65 10.03
C ARG A 96 2.53 -2.64 8.80
N PHE A 97 1.26 -2.85 9.02
CA PHE A 97 0.26 -2.73 7.98
C PHE A 97 -0.87 -1.85 8.47
N ILE A 98 -1.13 -0.77 7.75
CA ILE A 98 -2.21 0.14 8.06
C ILE A 98 -3.17 0.15 6.88
N SER A 99 -4.45 -0.12 7.16
CA SER A 99 -5.50 -0.07 6.15
C SER A 99 -6.43 1.09 6.51
N ILE A 100 -6.61 2.01 5.56
CA ILE A 100 -7.51 3.13 5.73
C ILE A 100 -8.75 2.85 4.91
N ALA A 101 -9.88 2.63 5.58
CA ALA A 101 -11.15 2.40 4.93
C ALA A 101 -11.95 3.69 4.90
N VAL A 102 -12.60 3.96 3.76
CA VAL A 102 -13.46 5.13 3.61
C VAL A 102 -14.89 4.66 3.46
N SER A 103 -15.77 5.17 4.30
CA SER A 103 -17.19 4.88 4.21
C SER A 103 -17.83 5.79 3.16
N TYR A 104 -18.67 5.21 2.30
CA TYR A 104 -19.43 5.97 1.31
C TYR A 104 -20.77 6.43 1.86
N THR A 105 -20.99 6.31 3.17
CA THR A 105 -22.18 6.83 3.83
C THR A 105 -21.95 8.26 4.28
N HIS A 106 -22.95 8.88 4.91
CA HIS A 106 -22.84 10.26 5.41
C HIS A 106 -21.68 10.44 6.40
N LEU A 107 -21.29 9.37 7.04
CA LEU A 107 -20.18 9.41 7.97
C LEU A 107 -18.94 8.95 7.23
N THR A 108 -18.19 9.91 6.76
CA THR A 108 -16.93 9.63 6.05
C THR A 108 -15.77 9.57 7.02
N LEU A 109 -15.98 8.87 8.14
CA LEU A 109 -14.90 8.69 9.10
C LEU A 109 -13.96 7.59 8.61
N PRO A 110 -12.68 7.88 8.48
CA PRO A 110 -11.74 6.84 8.11
C PRO A 110 -11.61 5.83 9.25
N THR A 111 -11.57 4.57 8.88
CA THR A 111 -11.29 3.49 9.83
C THR A 111 -9.86 3.03 9.58
N ILE A 112 -9.05 3.01 10.63
CA ILE A 112 -7.67 2.56 10.55
C ILE A 112 -7.58 1.22 11.27
N ALA A 113 -7.08 0.22 10.56
CA ALA A 113 -6.86 -1.11 11.13
C ALA A 113 -5.38 -1.46 11.01
N GLU A 114 -4.80 -1.94 12.10
CA GLU A 114 -3.43 -2.41 12.11
C GLU A 114 -3.41 -3.94 12.13
N VAL A 115 -2.41 -4.49 11.48
CA VAL A 115 -2.16 -5.92 11.48
C VAL A 115 -0.93 -6.23 12.31
#